data_ca3dfd744941b28e39d716afb148bf50
#
_entry.id   ca3dfd744941b28e39d716afb148bf50
#
_cell.length_a   1.000
_cell.length_b   1.000
_cell.length_c   1.000
_cell.angle_alpha   90.00
_cell.angle_beta   90.00
_cell.angle_gamma   90.00
#
_symmetry.space_group_name_H-M   'P 1'
#
loop_
_entity.id
_entity.type
_entity.pdbx_description
1 polymer ?
#
loop_
_entity_poly.entity_id
_entity_poly.type
_entity_poly.pdbx_seq_one_letter_code
_entity_poly.pdbx_strand_id
1 'polypeptide(L)'
;EEYASEPRLRIEGYRKLAQMKEISEIDHFKDELIDRFGKVPEETEALLMETKLRCLCEEAGFDLLEVKGKEIFLRFLKKPSEKKVRYLRKMGAFPRLSSNAPLLKLKELIRFLKIYVHGK
;
A
#
# COMPACT_ATOMS: atom_id res chain seq x y z
N GLU A 1 -26.44 -3.38 -9.35
CA GLU A 1 -26.34 -2.26 -8.43
C GLU A 1 -24.91 -1.81 -8.21
N GLU A 2 -24.71 -0.53 -8.15
CA GLU A 2 -23.38 0.03 -7.99
C GLU A 2 -22.94 0.08 -6.54
N TYR A 3 -21.71 -0.33 -6.31
CA TYR A 3 -21.07 -0.34 -5.01
C TYR A 3 -20.70 1.08 -4.61
N ALA A 4 -21.22 1.54 -3.45
CA ALA A 4 -20.97 2.90 -2.95
C ALA A 4 -21.18 3.95 -4.04
N SER A 5 -22.30 3.85 -4.76
CA SER A 5 -22.56 4.66 -5.94
C SER A 5 -22.82 6.14 -5.65
N GLU A 6 -23.29 6.48 -4.45
CA GLU A 6 -23.56 7.87 -4.12
C GLU A 6 -22.27 8.68 -4.03
N PRO A 7 -22.20 9.82 -4.74
CA PRO A 7 -20.99 10.66 -4.69
C PRO A 7 -20.59 11.07 -3.27
N ARG A 8 -21.57 11.35 -2.41
CA ARG A 8 -21.31 11.74 -1.04
C ARG A 8 -20.60 10.63 -0.25
N LEU A 9 -21.01 9.37 -0.43
CA LEU A 9 -20.40 8.23 0.23
C LEU A 9 -18.97 8.03 -0.25
N ARG A 10 -18.71 8.25 -1.54
CA ARG A 10 -17.37 8.16 -2.09
C ARG A 10 -16.45 9.21 -1.50
N ILE A 11 -16.93 10.44 -1.40
CA ILE A 11 -16.15 11.54 -0.85
C ILE A 11 -15.80 11.27 0.61
N GLU A 12 -16.78 10.82 1.38
CA GLU A 12 -16.56 10.49 2.79
C GLU A 12 -15.53 9.35 2.94
N GLY A 13 -15.64 8.33 2.07
CA GLY A 13 -14.70 7.24 2.08
C GLY A 13 -13.28 7.69 1.75
N TYR A 14 -13.12 8.54 0.76
CA TYR A 14 -11.80 9.07 0.40
C TYR A 14 -11.21 9.90 1.53
N ARG A 15 -12.05 10.70 2.19
CA ARG A 15 -11.59 11.52 3.32
C ARG A 15 -11.13 10.64 4.48
N LYS A 16 -11.87 9.58 4.78
CA LYS A 16 -11.49 8.64 5.82
C LYS A 16 -10.14 8.00 5.50
N LEU A 17 -9.99 7.50 4.28
CA LEU A 17 -8.75 6.87 3.85
C LEU A 17 -7.56 7.84 3.92
N ALA A 18 -7.78 9.08 3.52
CA ALA A 18 -6.72 10.08 3.53
C ALA A 18 -6.21 10.38 4.93
N GLN A 19 -7.02 10.17 5.95
CA GLN A 19 -6.65 10.43 7.33
C GLN A 19 -6.06 9.22 8.04
N MET A 20 -6.17 8.05 7.46
CA MET A 20 -5.67 6.83 8.07
C MET A 20 -4.15 6.78 8.07
N LYS A 21 -3.58 6.34 9.18
CA LYS A 21 -2.12 6.24 9.33
C LYS A 21 -1.65 4.84 9.61
N GLU A 22 -2.54 3.94 9.95
CA GLU A 22 -2.21 2.56 10.27
C GLU A 22 -2.96 1.58 9.39
N ILE A 23 -2.28 0.48 9.03
CA ILE A 23 -2.88 -0.56 8.19
C ILE A 23 -4.12 -1.15 8.85
N SER A 24 -4.12 -1.29 10.18
CA SER A 24 -5.28 -1.83 10.91
C SER A 24 -6.54 -1.01 10.66
N GLU A 25 -6.41 0.31 10.57
CA GLU A 25 -7.56 1.18 10.27
C GLU A 25 -8.14 0.87 8.88
N ILE A 26 -7.26 0.62 7.93
CA ILE A 26 -7.66 0.31 6.55
C ILE A 26 -8.37 -1.04 6.50
N ASP A 27 -7.86 -2.02 7.21
CA ASP A 27 -8.47 -3.35 7.27
C ASP A 27 -9.86 -3.29 7.92
N HIS A 28 -10.02 -2.52 8.99
CA HIS A 28 -11.32 -2.30 9.61
C HIS A 28 -12.31 -1.63 8.65
N PHE A 29 -11.83 -0.63 7.92
CA PHE A 29 -12.67 0.07 6.94
C PHE A 29 -13.12 -0.89 5.84
N LYS A 30 -12.22 -1.76 5.38
CA LYS A 30 -12.57 -2.76 4.37
C LYS A 30 -13.65 -3.71 4.89
N ASP A 31 -13.53 -4.15 6.14
CA ASP A 31 -14.52 -5.04 6.76
C ASP A 31 -15.87 -4.35 6.84
N GLU A 32 -15.91 -3.07 7.19
CA GLU A 32 -17.15 -2.30 7.20
C GLU A 32 -17.78 -2.23 5.81
N LEU A 33 -16.95 -2.03 4.79
CA LEU A 33 -17.45 -1.98 3.41
C LEU A 33 -18.06 -3.31 3.00
N ILE A 34 -17.41 -4.40 3.35
CA ILE A 34 -17.91 -5.75 3.05
C ILE A 34 -19.24 -5.99 3.74
N ASP A 35 -19.34 -5.60 5.01
CA ASP A 35 -20.59 -5.76 5.77
C ASP A 35 -21.74 -4.99 5.18
N ARG A 36 -21.48 -3.77 4.72
CA ARG A 36 -22.55 -2.88 4.24
C ARG A 36 -22.90 -3.07 2.78
N PHE A 37 -21.92 -3.39 1.95
CA PHE A 37 -22.09 -3.41 0.49
C PHE A 37 -21.73 -4.72 -0.18
N GLY A 38 -21.15 -5.66 0.56
CA GLY A 38 -20.74 -6.93 0.02
C GLY A 38 -19.32 -6.87 -0.55
N LYS A 39 -19.02 -7.77 -1.49
CA LYS A 39 -17.68 -7.91 -2.04
C LYS A 39 -17.15 -6.57 -2.58
N VAL A 40 -15.91 -6.26 -2.22
CA VAL A 40 -15.23 -5.04 -2.63
C VAL A 40 -14.85 -5.13 -4.11
N PRO A 41 -15.23 -4.13 -4.94
CA PRO A 41 -14.81 -4.10 -6.34
C PRO A 41 -13.30 -3.94 -6.47
N GLU A 42 -12.77 -4.34 -7.62
CA GLU A 42 -11.34 -4.29 -7.88
C GLU A 42 -10.78 -2.87 -7.74
N GLU A 43 -11.50 -1.88 -8.21
CA GLU A 43 -11.08 -0.47 -8.12
C GLU A 43 -10.95 -0.01 -6.66
N THR A 44 -11.90 -0.41 -5.83
CA THR A 44 -11.89 -0.08 -4.42
C THR A 44 -10.75 -0.84 -3.72
N GLU A 45 -10.53 -2.10 -4.09
CA GLU A 45 -9.44 -2.89 -3.55
C GLU A 45 -8.09 -2.23 -3.84
N ALA A 46 -7.93 -1.75 -5.08
CA ALA A 46 -6.70 -1.05 -5.47
C ALA A 46 -6.50 0.23 -4.62
N LEU A 47 -7.56 0.98 -4.40
CA LEU A 47 -7.49 2.19 -3.58
C LEU A 47 -7.09 1.88 -2.15
N LEU A 48 -7.65 0.81 -1.56
CA LEU A 48 -7.30 0.39 -0.21
C LEU A 48 -5.83 -0.02 -0.14
N MET A 49 -5.34 -0.73 -1.15
CA MET A 49 -3.94 -1.15 -1.21
C MET A 49 -2.99 0.04 -1.36
N GLU A 50 -3.37 1.01 -2.21
CA GLU A 50 -2.58 2.22 -2.38
C GLU A 50 -2.48 3.00 -1.06
N THR A 51 -3.57 3.04 -0.30
CA THR A 51 -3.58 3.68 1.01
C THR A 51 -2.64 2.96 1.98
N LYS A 52 -2.65 1.62 1.95
CA LYS A 52 -1.73 0.83 2.77
C LYS A 52 -0.28 1.14 2.41
N LEU A 53 0.01 1.24 1.11
CA LEU A 53 1.36 1.59 0.65
C LEU A 53 1.79 2.95 1.18
N ARG A 54 0.90 3.94 1.13
CA ARG A 54 1.22 5.26 1.65
C ARG A 54 1.58 5.19 3.12
N CYS A 55 0.79 4.48 3.91
CA CYS A 55 1.06 4.33 5.34
C CYS A 55 2.39 3.64 5.60
N LEU A 56 2.70 2.59 4.84
CA LEU A 56 3.96 1.87 4.99
C LEU A 56 5.16 2.73 4.57
N CYS A 57 5.01 3.51 3.51
CA CYS A 57 6.07 4.41 3.06
C CYS A 57 6.37 5.46 4.11
N GLU A 58 5.32 6.03 4.72
CA GLU A 58 5.49 7.01 5.78
C GLU A 58 6.20 6.40 6.99
N GLU A 59 5.80 5.21 7.37
CA GLU A 59 6.42 4.51 8.48
C GLU A 59 7.86 4.11 8.18
N ALA A 60 8.14 3.75 6.94
CA ALA A 60 9.48 3.36 6.50
C ALA A 60 10.44 4.55 6.36
N GLY A 61 9.92 5.76 6.30
CA GLY A 61 10.75 6.95 6.11
C GLY A 61 11.10 7.23 4.66
N PHE A 62 10.28 6.76 3.73
CA PHE A 62 10.44 7.08 2.31
C PHE A 62 9.65 8.34 1.98
N ASP A 63 10.21 9.20 1.13
CA ASP A 63 9.44 10.32 0.59
C ASP A 63 9.09 10.11 -0.88
N LEU A 64 9.59 9.04 -1.48
CA LEU A 64 9.25 8.69 -2.85
C LEU A 64 9.35 7.18 -3.04
N LEU A 65 8.32 6.62 -3.66
CA LEU A 65 8.34 5.26 -4.15
C LEU A 65 7.82 5.29 -5.57
N GLU A 66 8.66 4.91 -6.53
CA GLU A 66 8.29 4.83 -7.93
C GLU A 66 8.43 3.42 -8.44
N VAL A 67 7.52 3.03 -9.32
CA VAL A 67 7.59 1.73 -9.99
C VAL A 67 7.62 1.97 -11.49
N LYS A 68 8.67 1.45 -12.13
CA LYS A 68 8.79 1.52 -13.59
C LYS A 68 8.88 0.08 -14.10
N GLY A 69 7.85 -0.37 -14.81
CA GLY A 69 7.75 -1.78 -15.17
C GLY A 69 7.71 -2.65 -13.93
N LYS A 70 8.74 -3.44 -13.73
CA LYS A 70 8.86 -4.29 -12.53
C LYS A 70 9.90 -3.79 -11.54
N GLU A 71 10.54 -2.67 -11.82
CA GLU A 71 11.59 -2.14 -10.96
C GLU A 71 11.03 -1.13 -9.97
N ILE A 72 11.54 -1.18 -8.75
CA ILE A 72 11.12 -0.30 -7.67
C ILE A 72 12.25 0.66 -7.35
N PHE A 73 11.92 1.96 -7.33
CA PHE A 73 12.86 3.03 -6.99
C PHE A 73 12.40 3.70 -5.71
N LEU A 74 13.30 3.82 -4.74
CA LEU A 74 13.00 4.40 -3.43
C LEU A 74 13.89 5.60 -3.18
N ARG A 75 13.31 6.60 -2.52
CA ARG A 75 14.08 7.73 -2.02
C ARG A 75 13.81 7.84 -0.52
N PHE A 76 14.86 7.95 0.25
CA PHE A 76 14.76 7.96 1.71
C PHE A 76 14.70 9.38 2.24
N LEU A 77 13.76 9.61 3.13
CA LEU A 77 13.70 10.83 3.92
C LEU A 77 14.59 10.69 5.15
N LYS A 78 14.63 9.47 5.70
CA LYS A 78 15.46 9.12 6.84
C LYS A 78 16.43 8.00 6.46
N LYS A 79 17.67 8.10 6.95
CA LYS A 79 18.67 7.08 6.69
C LYS A 79 18.21 5.74 7.29
N PRO A 80 18.21 4.66 6.50
CA PRO A 80 17.79 3.35 7.01
C PRO A 80 18.85 2.74 7.95
N SER A 81 18.39 1.87 8.86
CA SER A 81 19.28 1.15 9.75
C SER A 81 20.11 0.13 8.96
N GLU A 82 21.22 -0.35 9.58
CA GLU A 82 22.06 -1.37 8.95
C GLU A 82 21.28 -2.63 8.60
N LYS A 83 20.36 -3.04 9.48
CA LYS A 83 19.54 -4.21 9.26
C LYS A 83 18.68 -4.05 8.01
N LYS A 84 18.10 -2.86 7.82
CA LYS A 84 17.26 -2.56 6.66
C LYS A 84 18.09 -2.46 5.40
N VAL A 85 19.28 -1.90 5.47
CA VAL A 85 20.18 -1.84 4.33
C VAL A 85 20.55 -3.26 3.89
N ARG A 86 20.82 -4.16 4.84
CA ARG A 86 21.13 -5.55 4.51
C ARG A 86 19.96 -6.24 3.82
N TYR A 87 18.74 -5.98 4.27
CA TYR A 87 17.56 -6.53 3.62
C TYR A 87 17.45 -6.06 2.17
N LEU A 88 17.65 -4.76 1.94
CA LEU A 88 17.61 -4.21 0.60
C LEU A 88 18.69 -4.80 -0.31
N ARG A 89 19.90 -5.02 0.23
CA ARG A 89 20.99 -5.64 -0.52
C ARG A 89 20.66 -7.07 -0.93
N LYS A 90 20.00 -7.82 -0.06
CA LYS A 90 19.57 -9.19 -0.37
C LYS A 90 18.60 -9.22 -1.55
N MET A 91 17.81 -8.18 -1.72
CA MET A 91 16.87 -8.10 -2.82
C MET A 91 17.50 -7.53 -4.09
N GLY A 92 18.76 -7.16 -4.03
CA GLY A 92 19.47 -6.54 -5.13
C GLY A 92 19.44 -5.04 -5.06
N ALA A 93 20.23 -4.40 -5.92
CA ALA A 93 20.35 -2.94 -5.94
C ALA A 93 19.02 -2.27 -6.24
N PHE A 94 18.20 -2.91 -7.06
CA PHE A 94 16.88 -2.43 -7.44
C PHE A 94 15.90 -3.57 -7.26
N PRO A 95 15.12 -3.60 -6.17
CA PRO A 95 14.10 -4.63 -5.97
C PRO A 95 13.18 -4.70 -7.19
N ARG A 96 12.77 -5.89 -7.54
CA ARG A 96 11.92 -6.09 -8.72
C ARG A 96 10.66 -6.86 -8.37
N LEU A 97 9.58 -6.50 -9.05
CA LEU A 97 8.29 -7.18 -8.91
C LEU A 97 8.25 -8.36 -9.87
N SER A 98 7.50 -9.40 -9.49
CA SER A 98 7.38 -10.59 -10.33
C SER A 98 6.30 -10.44 -11.40
N SER A 99 5.44 -9.45 -11.30
CA SER A 99 4.31 -9.29 -12.20
C SER A 99 4.08 -7.83 -12.58
N ASN A 100 3.51 -7.60 -13.76
CA ASN A 100 3.05 -6.28 -14.19
C ASN A 100 1.57 -6.06 -13.96
N ALA A 101 0.83 -7.08 -13.48
CA ALA A 101 -0.58 -6.94 -13.19
C ALA A 101 -0.78 -5.97 -12.00
N PRO A 102 -1.63 -4.93 -12.15
CA PRO A 102 -1.72 -3.85 -11.16
C PRO A 102 -1.97 -4.30 -9.72
N LEU A 103 -2.94 -5.18 -9.49
CA LEU A 103 -3.22 -5.64 -8.13
C LEU A 103 -2.10 -6.50 -7.57
N LEU A 104 -1.48 -7.33 -8.40
CA LEU A 104 -0.37 -8.16 -7.96
C LEU A 104 0.85 -7.30 -7.62
N LYS A 105 1.09 -6.24 -8.38
CA LYS A 105 2.14 -5.28 -8.05
C LYS A 105 1.92 -4.66 -6.69
N LEU A 106 0.69 -4.22 -6.42
CA LEU A 106 0.36 -3.62 -5.15
C LEU A 106 0.56 -4.59 -3.99
N LYS A 107 0.15 -5.84 -4.17
CA LYS A 107 0.33 -6.87 -3.14
C LYS A 107 1.80 -7.12 -2.85
N GLU A 108 2.61 -7.21 -3.89
CA GLU A 108 4.06 -7.43 -3.73
C GLU A 108 4.74 -6.24 -3.05
N LEU A 109 4.35 -5.03 -3.43
CA LEU A 109 4.89 -3.82 -2.81
C LEU A 109 4.54 -3.76 -1.32
N ILE A 110 3.30 -4.06 -0.98
CA ILE A 110 2.85 -4.09 0.41
C ILE A 110 3.66 -5.13 1.20
N ARG A 111 3.82 -6.31 0.64
CA ARG A 111 4.60 -7.37 1.29
C ARG A 111 6.05 -6.94 1.49
N PHE A 112 6.65 -6.37 0.47
CA PHE A 112 8.02 -5.88 0.53
C PHE A 112 8.19 -4.84 1.64
N LEU A 113 7.29 -3.87 1.68
CA LEU A 113 7.37 -2.80 2.68
C LEU A 113 7.06 -3.30 4.10
N LYS A 114 6.14 -4.25 4.25
CA LYS A 114 5.88 -4.86 5.56
C LYS A 114 7.12 -5.55 6.11
N ILE A 115 7.82 -6.30 5.27
CA ILE A 115 9.06 -6.94 5.69
C ILE A 115 10.12 -5.89 6.01
N TYR A 116 10.21 -4.86 5.19
CA TYR A 116 11.18 -3.79 5.40
C TYR A 116 10.93 -3.08 6.75
N VAL A 117 9.68 -2.76 7.03
CA VAL A 117 9.32 -2.00 8.24
C VAL A 117 9.33 -2.88 9.48
N HIS A 118 8.74 -4.07 9.40
CA HIS A 118 8.53 -4.93 10.57
C HIS A 118 9.54 -6.07 10.71
N GLY A 119 10.36 -6.31 9.70
CA GLY A 119 11.38 -7.34 9.76
C GLY A 119 10.87 -8.76 9.59
N LYS A 120 9.70 -8.93 8.98
CA LYS A 120 9.11 -10.27 8.77
C LYS A 120 8.60 -10.49 7.37
#